data_b2974c725ae32a6ea21558092c10eae4
#
_entry.id   b2974c725ae32a6ea21558092c10eae4
#
_cell.length_a   1.000
_cell.length_b   1.000
_cell.length_c   1.000
_cell.angle_alpha   90.00
_cell.angle_beta   90.00
_cell.angle_gamma   90.00
#
_symmetry.space_group_name_H-M   'P 1'
#
loop_
_entity.id
_entity.type
_entity.pdbx_description
1 polymer ?
#
loop_
_entity_poly.entity_id
_entity_poly.type
_entity_poly.pdbx_seq_one_letter_code
_entity_poly.pdbx_strand_id
1 'polypeptide(L)'
;MILIDSHPQHDWLVGAVEKRLREELAKRTVEINEEKSKIVDLAKGGSFTFLGFEYRRILGRNQQWRPYYAPKLKKRTALLAKLKEIFRQNISQPVEGVIEQINPILRGWVNYFAVGASSECFSFVRDWVEKKVRGHLMRARERSGLGWKRWRTKWLYEKLGLYHDYRLRRLWSLRKVQPAPTVP
;
A
#
# COMPACT_ATOMS: atom_id res chain seq x y z
N MET A 1 -16.16 -5.95 -5.99
CA MET A 1 -15.82 -4.92 -7.00
C MET A 1 -16.06 -5.52 -8.38
N ILE A 2 -16.80 -4.83 -9.22
CA ILE A 2 -17.04 -5.19 -10.62
C ILE A 2 -16.38 -4.11 -11.46
N LEU A 3 -15.65 -4.49 -12.49
CA LEU A 3 -15.03 -3.58 -13.46
C LEU A 3 -15.77 -3.76 -14.78
N ILE A 4 -16.22 -2.65 -15.35
CA ILE A 4 -16.93 -2.61 -16.64
C ILE A 4 -16.08 -1.78 -17.60
N ASP A 5 -15.87 -2.27 -18.80
CA ASP A 5 -15.20 -1.52 -19.85
C ASP A 5 -16.14 -0.42 -20.37
N SER A 6 -15.64 0.83 -20.37
CA SER A 6 -16.41 1.97 -20.88
C SER A 6 -16.20 2.09 -22.39
N HIS A 7 -16.99 1.37 -23.16
CA HIS A 7 -17.07 1.54 -24.60
C HIS A 7 -18.40 2.25 -24.94
N PRO A 8 -18.42 3.26 -25.83
CA PRO A 8 -19.64 4.03 -26.14
C PRO A 8 -20.84 3.19 -26.55
N GLN A 9 -20.60 2.04 -27.18
CA GLN A 9 -21.65 1.09 -27.57
C GLN A 9 -22.20 0.25 -26.40
N HIS A 10 -21.58 0.32 -25.24
CA HIS A 10 -21.88 -0.51 -24.07
C HIS A 10 -22.37 0.28 -22.85
N ASP A 11 -22.84 1.52 -23.03
CA ASP A 11 -23.33 2.35 -21.92
C ASP A 11 -24.48 1.71 -21.15
N TRP A 12 -25.29 0.89 -21.84
CA TRP A 12 -26.36 0.10 -21.23
C TRP A 12 -25.86 -0.95 -20.22
N LEU A 13 -24.59 -1.37 -20.35
CA LEU A 13 -24.05 -2.49 -19.56
C LEU A 13 -23.97 -2.15 -18.06
N VAL A 14 -23.75 -0.90 -17.71
CA VAL A 14 -23.68 -0.45 -16.30
C VAL A 14 -25.02 -0.73 -15.61
N GLY A 15 -26.12 -0.30 -16.21
CA GLY A 15 -27.47 -0.53 -15.66
C GLY A 15 -27.84 -2.02 -15.64
N ALA A 16 -27.48 -2.77 -16.70
CA ALA A 16 -27.75 -4.21 -16.77
C ALA A 16 -26.99 -4.99 -15.67
N VAL A 17 -25.71 -4.66 -15.43
CA VAL A 17 -24.90 -5.29 -14.39
C VAL A 17 -25.44 -4.94 -12.99
N GLU A 18 -25.84 -3.68 -12.76
CA GLU A 18 -26.43 -3.27 -11.46
C GLU A 18 -27.72 -4.03 -11.20
N LYS A 19 -28.63 -4.08 -12.17
CA LYS A 19 -29.88 -4.83 -12.07
C LYS A 19 -29.62 -6.32 -11.77
N ARG A 20 -28.74 -6.95 -12.55
CA ARG A 20 -28.40 -8.37 -12.35
C ARG A 20 -27.77 -8.64 -10.99
N LEU A 21 -26.91 -7.73 -10.52
CA LEU A 21 -26.31 -7.84 -9.19
C LEU A 21 -27.37 -7.81 -8.09
N ARG A 22 -28.34 -6.89 -8.18
CA ARG A 22 -29.44 -6.80 -7.23
C ARG A 22 -30.31 -8.06 -7.24
N GLU A 23 -30.65 -8.58 -8.41
CA GLU A 23 -31.42 -9.83 -8.56
C GLU A 23 -30.71 -11.03 -7.94
N GLU A 24 -29.40 -11.17 -8.17
CA GLU A 24 -28.63 -12.32 -7.64
C GLU A 24 -28.42 -12.21 -6.10
N LEU A 25 -28.29 -11.01 -5.57
CA LEU A 25 -28.19 -10.80 -4.12
C LEU A 25 -29.53 -11.00 -3.42
N ALA A 26 -30.63 -10.56 -4.04
CA ALA A 26 -31.98 -10.77 -3.52
C ALA A 26 -32.33 -12.26 -3.39
N LYS A 27 -31.91 -13.11 -4.34
CA LYS A 27 -32.06 -14.58 -4.26
C LYS A 27 -31.38 -15.18 -3.02
N ARG A 28 -30.38 -14.47 -2.47
CA ARG A 28 -29.60 -14.90 -1.28
C ARG A 28 -29.99 -14.14 -0.03
N THR A 29 -31.10 -13.39 -0.06
CA THR A 29 -31.55 -12.53 1.05
C THR A 29 -30.50 -11.55 1.53
N VAL A 30 -29.63 -11.04 0.61
CA VAL A 30 -28.60 -10.05 0.89
C VAL A 30 -29.01 -8.72 0.25
N GLU A 31 -29.05 -7.67 1.04
CA GLU A 31 -29.33 -6.32 0.58
C GLU A 31 -28.04 -5.52 0.31
N ILE A 32 -28.05 -4.70 -0.73
CA ILE A 32 -26.95 -3.78 -1.04
C ILE A 32 -27.03 -2.58 -0.10
N ASN A 33 -25.94 -2.30 0.59
CA ASN A 33 -25.85 -1.06 1.37
C ASN A 33 -25.60 0.11 0.40
N GLU A 34 -26.62 0.93 0.17
CA GLU A 34 -26.61 2.05 -0.78
C GLU A 34 -25.58 3.13 -0.41
N GLU A 35 -25.38 3.41 0.89
CA GLU A 35 -24.39 4.39 1.34
C GLU A 35 -22.94 3.99 1.04
N LYS A 36 -22.67 2.68 1.00
CA LYS A 36 -21.33 2.13 0.77
C LYS A 36 -21.10 1.70 -0.67
N SER A 37 -22.16 1.57 -1.46
CA SER A 37 -22.11 1.16 -2.87
C SER A 37 -22.01 2.40 -3.76
N LYS A 38 -21.04 2.44 -4.65
CA LYS A 38 -20.80 3.56 -5.54
C LYS A 38 -20.43 3.09 -6.93
N ILE A 39 -21.03 3.68 -7.92
CA ILE A 39 -20.59 3.60 -9.32
C ILE A 39 -19.61 4.74 -9.54
N VAL A 40 -18.42 4.44 -10.03
CA VAL A 40 -17.36 5.42 -10.27
C VAL A 40 -16.91 5.34 -11.72
N ASP A 41 -17.06 6.44 -12.44
CA ASP A 41 -16.55 6.58 -13.80
C ASP A 41 -15.09 7.06 -13.76
N LEU A 42 -14.17 6.16 -14.08
CA LEU A 42 -12.73 6.46 -14.14
C LEU A 42 -12.35 7.27 -15.39
N ALA A 43 -13.18 7.26 -16.45
CA ALA A 43 -12.91 8.04 -17.65
C ALA A 43 -13.12 9.53 -17.41
N LYS A 44 -14.06 9.90 -16.53
CA LYS A 44 -14.33 11.26 -16.10
C LYS A 44 -13.45 11.75 -14.95
N GLY A 45 -12.32 11.07 -14.68
CA GLY A 45 -11.38 11.46 -13.63
C GLY A 45 -11.77 11.00 -12.23
N GLY A 46 -12.75 10.11 -12.10
CA GLY A 46 -13.13 9.52 -10.82
C GLY A 46 -12.00 8.69 -10.21
N SER A 47 -12.04 8.54 -8.87
CA SER A 47 -11.19 7.61 -8.14
C SER A 47 -12.01 6.80 -7.15
N PHE A 48 -11.56 5.59 -6.84
CA PHE A 48 -12.19 4.78 -5.80
C PHE A 48 -11.14 4.09 -4.92
N THR A 49 -11.57 3.66 -3.76
CA THR A 49 -10.70 2.96 -2.80
C THR A 49 -11.16 1.50 -2.67
N PHE A 50 -10.22 0.57 -2.83
CA PHE A 50 -10.46 -0.85 -2.62
C PHE A 50 -9.24 -1.52 -1.97
N LEU A 51 -9.46 -2.34 -0.95
CA LEU A 51 -8.39 -3.04 -0.21
C LEU A 51 -7.24 -2.13 0.26
N GLY A 52 -7.55 -0.89 0.61
CA GLY A 52 -6.53 0.06 1.10
C GLY A 52 -5.73 0.76 0.01
N PHE A 53 -5.97 0.44 -1.26
CA PHE A 53 -5.42 1.17 -2.41
C PHE A 53 -6.42 2.20 -2.92
N GLU A 54 -5.92 3.27 -3.47
CA GLU A 54 -6.65 4.25 -4.27
C GLU A 54 -6.40 3.97 -5.75
N TYR A 55 -7.47 3.80 -6.51
CA TYR A 55 -7.45 3.51 -7.95
C TYR A 55 -7.92 4.72 -8.72
N ARG A 56 -7.19 5.09 -9.78
CA ARG A 56 -7.52 6.17 -10.71
C ARG A 56 -6.86 5.93 -12.08
N ARG A 57 -7.24 6.71 -13.07
CA ARG A 57 -6.50 6.79 -14.34
C ARG A 57 -5.54 7.96 -14.30
N ILE A 58 -4.37 7.80 -14.90
CA ILE A 58 -3.40 8.88 -15.09
C ILE A 58 -2.95 8.93 -16.53
N LEU A 59 -2.64 10.12 -17.00
CA LEU A 59 -2.03 10.31 -18.32
C LEU A 59 -0.53 9.96 -18.24
N GLY A 60 -0.11 8.98 -19.02
CA GLY A 60 1.29 8.56 -19.11
C GLY A 60 2.13 9.56 -19.91
N ARG A 61 3.46 9.39 -19.91
CA ARG A 61 4.40 10.24 -20.67
C ARG A 61 4.15 10.19 -22.19
N ASN A 62 3.60 9.07 -22.70
CA ASN A 62 3.23 8.84 -24.09
C ASN A 62 1.82 9.31 -24.43
N GLN A 63 1.22 10.19 -23.62
CA GLN A 63 -0.16 10.70 -23.79
C GLN A 63 -1.24 9.61 -23.76
N GLN A 64 -0.93 8.43 -23.26
CA GLN A 64 -1.90 7.33 -23.10
C GLN A 64 -2.41 7.25 -21.67
N TRP A 65 -3.71 7.08 -21.52
CA TRP A 65 -4.34 6.82 -20.23
C TRP A 65 -3.98 5.42 -19.75
N ARG A 66 -3.53 5.33 -18.51
CA ARG A 66 -3.19 4.06 -17.86
C ARG A 66 -3.79 3.95 -16.47
N PRO A 67 -4.11 2.74 -16.00
CA PRO A 67 -4.54 2.54 -14.64
C PRO A 67 -3.38 2.87 -13.68
N TYR A 68 -3.72 3.50 -12.57
CA TYR A 68 -2.81 3.83 -11.49
C TYR A 68 -3.45 3.42 -10.17
N TYR A 69 -2.72 2.72 -9.33
CA TYR A 69 -3.14 2.42 -7.98
C TYR A 69 -1.96 2.47 -7.03
N ALA A 70 -2.19 3.08 -5.88
CA ALA A 70 -1.19 3.30 -4.84
C ALA A 70 -1.82 3.14 -3.45
N PRO A 71 -1.01 2.89 -2.40
CA PRO A 71 -1.51 2.86 -1.03
C PRO A 71 -2.24 4.14 -0.67
N LYS A 72 -3.47 4.05 -0.14
CA LYS A 72 -4.22 5.23 0.30
C LYS A 72 -3.45 5.96 1.40
N LEU A 73 -3.39 7.28 1.32
CA LEU A 73 -2.69 8.13 2.28
C LEU A 73 -3.05 7.81 3.74
N LYS A 74 -4.34 7.57 4.03
CA LYS A 74 -4.81 7.18 5.37
C LYS A 74 -4.11 5.91 5.89
N LYS A 75 -3.79 4.93 5.02
CA LYS A 75 -3.09 3.70 5.42
C LYS A 75 -1.63 3.96 5.79
N ARG A 76 -0.94 4.84 5.04
CA ARG A 76 0.41 5.30 5.38
C ARG A 76 0.42 6.05 6.70
N THR A 77 -0.50 7.01 6.88
CA THR A 77 -0.61 7.79 8.12
C THR A 77 -0.86 6.90 9.34
N ALA A 78 -1.74 5.89 9.21
CA ALA A 78 -2.01 4.94 10.28
C ALA A 78 -0.76 4.11 10.64
N LEU A 79 0.03 3.66 9.66
CA LEU A 79 1.31 2.99 9.91
C LEU A 79 2.24 3.91 10.71
N LEU A 80 2.45 5.15 10.24
CA LEU A 80 3.36 6.09 10.89
C LEU A 80 2.92 6.43 12.32
N ALA A 81 1.62 6.55 12.56
CA ALA A 81 1.06 6.77 13.90
C ALA A 81 1.37 5.59 14.82
N LYS A 82 1.18 4.35 14.34
CA LYS A 82 1.52 3.14 15.10
C LYS A 82 3.01 3.07 15.42
N LEU A 83 3.87 3.32 14.44
CA LEU A 83 5.32 3.33 14.66
C LEU A 83 5.74 4.45 15.62
N LYS A 84 5.16 5.65 15.48
CA LYS A 84 5.43 6.78 16.40
C LYS A 84 5.10 6.42 17.83
N GLU A 85 4.01 5.71 18.06
CA GLU A 85 3.61 5.26 19.39
C GLU A 85 4.60 4.27 19.98
N ILE A 86 5.10 3.30 19.21
CA ILE A 86 6.16 2.38 19.66
C ILE A 86 7.42 3.14 20.07
N PHE A 87 7.87 4.10 19.25
CA PHE A 87 9.03 4.95 19.62
C PHE A 87 8.79 5.78 20.88
N ARG A 88 7.56 6.22 21.13
CA ARG A 88 7.17 6.98 22.33
C ARG A 88 7.20 6.12 23.58
N GLN A 89 6.61 4.92 23.50
CA GLN A 89 6.52 3.99 24.63
C GLN A 89 7.89 3.43 25.03
N ASN A 90 8.81 3.31 24.07
CA ASN A 90 10.14 2.74 24.27
C ASN A 90 11.26 3.80 24.26
N ILE A 91 10.96 5.04 24.69
CA ILE A 91 11.87 6.17 24.57
C ILE A 91 13.20 5.96 25.33
N SER A 92 13.16 5.25 26.46
CA SER A 92 14.32 4.96 27.32
C SER A 92 14.91 3.56 27.09
N GLN A 93 14.34 2.81 26.14
CA GLN A 93 14.80 1.46 25.85
C GLN A 93 15.91 1.46 24.80
N PRO A 94 16.78 0.44 24.78
CA PRO A 94 17.74 0.25 23.70
C PRO A 94 17.06 0.19 22.33
N VAL A 95 17.71 0.77 21.31
CA VAL A 95 17.15 0.88 19.96
C VAL A 95 16.89 -0.49 19.33
N GLU A 96 17.66 -1.50 19.69
CA GLU A 96 17.53 -2.89 19.23
C GLU A 96 16.15 -3.44 19.54
N GLY A 97 15.66 -3.27 20.76
CA GLY A 97 14.32 -3.70 21.17
C GLY A 97 13.19 -2.94 20.44
N VAL A 98 13.41 -1.67 20.09
CA VAL A 98 12.48 -0.91 19.25
C VAL A 98 12.44 -1.49 17.83
N ILE A 99 13.61 -1.82 17.28
CA ILE A 99 13.74 -2.39 15.92
C ILE A 99 13.06 -3.76 15.82
N GLU A 100 13.21 -4.61 16.83
CA GLU A 100 12.53 -5.89 16.90
C GLU A 100 11.01 -5.75 16.85
N GLN A 101 10.45 -4.73 17.50
CA GLN A 101 9.02 -4.45 17.48
C GLN A 101 8.52 -3.86 16.15
N ILE A 102 9.29 -2.98 15.51
CA ILE A 102 8.85 -2.30 14.27
C ILE A 102 9.06 -3.14 13.01
N ASN A 103 10.08 -4.00 12.97
CA ASN A 103 10.41 -4.79 11.78
C ASN A 103 9.27 -5.71 11.29
N PRO A 104 8.55 -6.47 12.14
CA PRO A 104 7.41 -7.27 11.71
C PRO A 104 6.29 -6.41 11.12
N ILE A 105 6.04 -5.24 11.71
CA ILE A 105 5.00 -4.31 11.25
C ILE A 105 5.38 -3.76 9.87
N LEU A 106 6.62 -3.32 9.69
CA LEU A 106 7.14 -2.81 8.41
C LEU A 106 7.10 -3.90 7.33
N ARG A 107 7.58 -5.10 7.64
CA ARG A 107 7.57 -6.24 6.72
C ARG A 107 6.15 -6.59 6.28
N GLY A 108 5.21 -6.70 7.21
CA GLY A 108 3.81 -7.01 6.91
C GLY A 108 3.17 -5.94 6.04
N TRP A 109 3.38 -4.66 6.37
CA TRP A 109 2.82 -3.53 5.63
C TRP A 109 3.42 -3.42 4.23
N VAL A 110 4.74 -3.50 4.08
CA VAL A 110 5.42 -3.45 2.77
C VAL A 110 5.01 -4.64 1.91
N ASN A 111 4.96 -5.85 2.46
CA ASN A 111 4.52 -7.04 1.73
C ASN A 111 3.09 -6.90 1.20
N TYR A 112 2.18 -6.32 1.99
CA TYR A 112 0.81 -6.09 1.57
C TYR A 112 0.71 -5.08 0.43
N PHE A 113 1.48 -3.99 0.50
CA PHE A 113 1.47 -2.90 -0.47
C PHE A 113 2.55 -3.02 -1.56
N ALA A 114 3.23 -4.16 -1.70
CA ALA A 114 4.35 -4.35 -2.63
C ALA A 114 3.94 -4.40 -4.12
N VAL A 115 2.76 -3.88 -4.48
CA VAL A 115 2.19 -3.88 -5.83
C VAL A 115 1.80 -2.47 -6.25
N GLY A 116 1.61 -2.27 -7.55
CA GLY A 116 1.20 -0.97 -8.09
C GLY A 116 2.27 0.12 -7.98
N ALA A 117 1.84 1.35 -7.84
CA ALA A 117 2.70 2.53 -7.78
C ALA A 117 3.10 2.89 -6.34
N SER A 118 3.58 1.91 -5.58
CA SER A 118 3.88 2.07 -4.14
C SER A 118 5.29 2.60 -3.84
N SER A 119 6.16 2.76 -4.85
CA SER A 119 7.58 3.12 -4.67
C SER A 119 7.78 4.45 -3.93
N GLU A 120 7.03 5.50 -4.28
CA GLU A 120 7.11 6.78 -3.56
C GLU A 120 6.67 6.65 -2.10
N CYS A 121 5.58 5.91 -1.87
CA CYS A 121 5.09 5.66 -0.53
C CYS A 121 6.13 4.88 0.31
N PHE A 122 6.79 3.89 -0.28
CA PHE A 122 7.85 3.13 0.37
C PHE A 122 9.08 3.99 0.67
N SER A 123 9.52 4.84 -0.26
CA SER A 123 10.63 5.76 -0.03
C SER A 123 10.32 6.71 1.15
N PHE A 124 9.11 7.25 1.19
CA PHE A 124 8.68 8.11 2.29
C PHE A 124 8.70 7.38 3.64
N VAL A 125 8.14 6.16 3.71
CA VAL A 125 8.11 5.36 4.95
C VAL A 125 9.53 5.02 5.39
N ARG A 126 10.39 4.57 4.48
CA ARG A 126 11.80 4.26 4.75
C ARG A 126 12.52 5.46 5.35
N ASP A 127 12.46 6.62 4.69
CA ASP A 127 13.15 7.83 5.11
C ASP A 127 12.63 8.31 6.48
N TRP A 128 11.33 8.20 6.72
CA TRP A 128 10.74 8.54 8.00
C TRP A 128 11.22 7.62 9.12
N VAL A 129 11.24 6.30 8.88
CA VAL A 129 11.71 5.29 9.85
C VAL A 129 13.19 5.51 10.18
N GLU A 130 14.04 5.68 9.16
CA GLU A 130 15.45 5.97 9.35
C GLU A 130 15.70 7.22 10.20
N LYS A 131 14.94 8.30 9.94
CA LYS A 131 15.01 9.53 10.77
C LYS A 131 14.59 9.26 12.20
N LYS A 132 13.56 8.46 12.43
CA LYS A 132 13.10 8.12 13.79
C LYS A 132 14.11 7.29 14.56
N VAL A 133 14.70 6.28 13.93
CA VAL A 133 15.75 5.45 14.53
C VAL A 133 16.97 6.32 14.90
N ARG A 134 17.44 7.17 13.99
CA ARG A 134 18.55 8.09 14.27
C ARG A 134 18.22 9.06 15.41
N GLY A 135 17.00 9.62 15.41
CA GLY A 135 16.56 10.51 16.49
C GLY A 135 16.50 9.80 17.85
N HIS A 136 16.13 8.53 17.89
CA HIS A 136 16.16 7.70 19.09
C HIS A 136 17.60 7.51 19.60
N LEU A 137 18.53 7.14 18.70
CA LEU A 137 19.95 6.99 19.00
C LEU A 137 20.61 8.30 19.48
N MET A 138 20.22 9.46 18.94
CA MET A 138 20.74 10.76 19.37
C MET A 138 20.24 11.12 20.78
N ARG A 139 18.94 10.86 21.04
CA ARG A 139 18.36 11.11 22.36
C ARG A 139 19.03 10.27 23.44
N ALA A 140 19.27 9.00 23.19
CA ALA A 140 19.98 8.11 24.13
C ALA A 140 21.41 8.60 24.46
N ARG A 141 21.92 9.58 23.73
CA ARG A 141 23.24 10.23 23.97
C ARG A 141 23.11 11.69 24.36
N GLU A 142 21.92 12.15 24.70
CA GLU A 142 21.62 13.52 25.07
C GLU A 142 22.09 14.56 24.05
N ARG A 143 22.06 14.21 22.77
CA ARG A 143 22.48 15.07 21.66
C ARG A 143 21.32 15.46 20.76
N SER A 144 21.37 16.65 20.20
CA SER A 144 20.46 17.13 19.19
C SER A 144 20.83 16.65 17.78
N GLY A 145 19.88 16.68 16.84
CA GLY A 145 20.09 16.34 15.45
C GLY A 145 19.77 14.87 15.10
N LEU A 146 20.18 14.43 13.93
CA LEU A 146 19.88 13.07 13.41
C LEU A 146 21.13 12.18 13.26
N GLY A 147 22.32 12.68 13.51
CA GLY A 147 23.55 11.87 13.49
C GLY A 147 23.87 11.18 12.17
N TRP A 148 23.56 11.80 11.02
CA TRP A 148 23.75 11.23 9.69
C TRP A 148 25.17 10.75 9.40
N LYS A 149 26.19 11.49 9.85
CA LYS A 149 27.60 11.13 9.66
C LYS A 149 27.99 9.93 10.51
N ARG A 150 27.42 9.81 11.72
CA ARG A 150 27.74 8.76 12.68
C ARG A 150 27.04 7.44 12.34
N TRP A 151 25.74 7.50 12.05
CA TRP A 151 24.92 6.34 11.72
C TRP A 151 24.47 6.40 10.27
N ARG A 152 25.35 5.94 9.39
CA ARG A 152 25.05 5.82 7.96
C ARG A 152 23.94 4.80 7.75
N THR A 153 23.18 4.95 6.68
CA THR A 153 22.08 4.04 6.31
C THR A 153 22.52 2.57 6.29
N LYS A 154 23.70 2.27 5.72
CA LYS A 154 24.28 0.93 5.71
C LYS A 154 24.42 0.35 7.12
N TRP A 155 24.88 1.15 8.10
CA TRP A 155 25.02 0.74 9.49
C TRP A 155 23.67 0.39 10.14
N LEU A 156 22.61 1.15 9.86
CA LEU A 156 21.25 0.87 10.38
C LEU A 156 20.73 -0.49 9.90
N TYR A 157 21.06 -0.86 8.67
CA TYR A 157 20.59 -2.11 8.08
C TYR A 157 21.46 -3.31 8.49
N GLU A 158 22.78 -3.20 8.40
CA GLU A 158 23.70 -4.31 8.61
C GLU A 158 24.02 -4.57 10.09
N LYS A 159 24.06 -3.53 10.91
CA LYS A 159 24.41 -3.66 12.35
C LYS A 159 23.20 -3.70 13.26
N LEU A 160 22.19 -2.86 13.01
CA LEU A 160 20.98 -2.85 13.82
C LEU A 160 19.88 -3.78 13.28
N GLY A 161 20.04 -4.34 12.07
CA GLY A 161 19.03 -5.21 11.48
C GLY A 161 17.71 -4.52 11.14
N LEU A 162 17.71 -3.20 10.92
CA LEU A 162 16.52 -2.49 10.51
C LEU A 162 16.00 -3.02 9.17
N TYR A 163 14.68 -3.20 9.05
CA TYR A 163 14.04 -3.66 7.82
C TYR A 163 14.36 -2.72 6.64
N HIS A 164 14.76 -3.28 5.51
CA HIS A 164 15.24 -2.53 4.34
C HIS A 164 14.66 -2.99 3.00
N ASP A 165 13.89 -4.07 2.95
CA ASP A 165 13.37 -4.63 1.69
C ASP A 165 12.08 -3.95 1.23
N TYR A 166 12.18 -2.69 0.80
CA TYR A 166 11.09 -1.89 0.27
C TYR A 166 10.88 -2.08 -1.25
N ARG A 167 10.91 -3.35 -1.72
CA ARG A 167 10.81 -3.64 -3.16
C ARG A 167 9.38 -3.88 -3.60
N LEU A 168 9.06 -3.43 -4.81
CA LEU A 168 7.83 -3.82 -5.48
C LEU A 168 7.93 -5.25 -5.99
N ARG A 169 6.88 -6.03 -5.78
CA ARG A 169 6.73 -7.35 -6.40
C ARG A 169 6.14 -7.17 -7.79
N ARG A 170 6.85 -7.63 -8.82
CA ARG A 170 6.30 -7.64 -10.19
C ARG A 170 5.27 -8.78 -10.27
N LEU A 171 4.00 -8.43 -10.49
CA LEU A 171 2.91 -9.40 -10.68
C LEU A 171 3.18 -10.40 -11.81
N TRP A 172 4.03 -10.06 -12.76
CA TRP A 172 4.44 -10.94 -13.86
C TRP A 172 5.26 -12.16 -13.43
N SER A 173 5.94 -12.13 -12.29
CA SER A 173 6.68 -13.29 -11.78
C SER A 173 5.76 -14.37 -11.19
N LEU A 174 4.51 -14.03 -10.91
CA LEU A 174 3.50 -14.96 -10.41
C LEU A 174 2.73 -15.68 -11.53
N ARG A 175 2.90 -15.30 -12.80
CA ARG A 175 2.27 -15.94 -13.97
C ARG A 175 3.09 -17.07 -14.60
N LYS A 176 4.02 -17.69 -13.89
CA LYS A 176 4.45 -19.05 -14.22
C LYS A 176 3.46 -20.06 -13.61
N VAL A 177 2.19 -19.91 -13.92
CA VAL A 177 1.25 -21.04 -13.86
C VAL A 177 1.65 -21.95 -14.99
N GLN A 178 2.17 -23.11 -14.67
CA GLN A 178 2.39 -24.17 -15.64
C GLN A 178 1.08 -24.42 -16.40
N PRO A 179 1.12 -24.61 -17.73
CA PRO A 179 -0.07 -25.04 -18.45
C PRO A 179 -0.54 -26.36 -17.82
N ALA A 180 -1.85 -26.47 -17.61
CA ALA A 180 -2.46 -27.71 -17.14
C ALA A 180 -2.00 -28.88 -18.03
N PRO A 181 -1.66 -30.05 -17.47
CA PRO A 181 -1.31 -31.20 -18.27
C PRO A 181 -2.48 -31.52 -19.19
N THR A 182 -2.23 -31.56 -20.49
CA THR A 182 -3.17 -32.10 -21.48
C THR A 182 -3.43 -33.54 -21.12
N VAL A 183 -4.66 -33.83 -20.71
CA VAL A 183 -5.12 -35.21 -20.51
C VAL A 183 -5.25 -35.83 -21.89
N PRO A 184 -4.72 -37.06 -22.14
CA PRO A 184 -4.79 -37.74 -23.41
C PRO A 184 -6.21 -38.13 -23.81
#